data_1f265fbafbe9d14f9939d8e2d793a3c9
#
_entry.id   1f265fbafbe9d14f9939d8e2d793a3c9
#
_cell.length_a   1.000
_cell.length_b   1.000
_cell.length_c   1.000
_cell.angle_alpha   90.00
_cell.angle_beta   90.00
_cell.angle_gamma   90.00
#
_symmetry.space_group_name_H-M   'P 1'
#
loop_
_entity.id
_entity.type
_entity.pdbx_description
1 polymer ?
#
loop_
_entity_poly.entity_id
_entity_poly.type
_entity_poly.pdbx_seq_one_letter_code
_entity_poly.pdbx_strand_id
1 'polypeptide(L)'
;MALIINLVVGLIAFYFAYRFALNKQMVVTLPWDKRYEYVCNQNLSFLIYSILTAMLFLGPLSLFKYVVWIVLLLAIIYRGGFRFRFNIVLGAYSLFVLWNLYTMTYTSSPSQGWMMLLKFCIPYLYFWLGYNAIQREDDFYIFLEKTSWICCGYALIIGGVSAKLISPLYNFLNFTSGGLFISYASLADFFAILLPVPVIMYFVTNRRMYLWMVVWLLLSTVLQAVRTGIGASILGLAFFYMLYKKSKSIPYISLMIILFIGSIFAVPEVKEKMFGADVDKVTLSNAGSAKITMNGRDTAWKLTMEHFYKGRELKGSGCGSSLAWYKEYSKGGKGAGLIHSDWVQMLCESGNIGLGIYIVFALVMLLIVLSETWKFKDFLSITFAGALTVASFMACFFAMGFDNVITYAQQGYVIPFIFLGIFYKFKDLNNDFCSNTSI
;
A
#
# COMPACT_ATOMS: atom_id res chain seq x y z
N MET A 1 -22.20 23.13 -3.31
CA MET A 1 -20.81 23.24 -3.86
C MET A 1 -20.08 21.91 -3.81
N ALA A 2 -19.93 21.26 -2.65
CA ALA A 2 -19.18 19.98 -2.50
C ALA A 2 -19.66 18.88 -3.47
N LEU A 3 -20.97 18.66 -3.59
CA LEU A 3 -21.52 17.67 -4.53
C LEU A 3 -21.17 17.96 -5.98
N ILE A 4 -21.20 19.22 -6.40
CA ILE A 4 -20.86 19.64 -7.78
C ILE A 4 -19.37 19.40 -8.05
N ILE A 5 -18.48 19.76 -7.11
CA ILE A 5 -17.04 19.54 -7.26
C ILE A 5 -16.75 18.03 -7.37
N ASN A 6 -17.33 17.21 -6.51
CA ASN A 6 -17.14 15.76 -6.55
C ASN A 6 -17.71 15.14 -7.84
N LEU A 7 -18.84 15.64 -8.34
CA LEU A 7 -19.42 15.20 -9.61
C LEU A 7 -18.48 15.55 -10.79
N VAL A 8 -17.98 16.77 -10.83
CA VAL A 8 -17.04 17.22 -11.89
C VAL A 8 -15.75 16.40 -11.85
N VAL A 9 -15.16 16.22 -10.67
CA VAL A 9 -13.95 15.40 -10.52
C VAL A 9 -14.23 13.93 -10.89
N GLY A 10 -15.39 13.40 -10.49
CA GLY A 10 -15.83 12.05 -10.87
C GLY A 10 -15.98 11.88 -12.38
N LEU A 11 -16.60 12.85 -13.07
CA LEU A 11 -16.75 12.84 -14.53
C LEU A 11 -15.40 12.96 -15.25
N ILE A 12 -14.49 13.81 -14.75
CA ILE A 12 -13.13 13.92 -15.29
C ILE A 12 -12.40 12.59 -15.09
N ALA A 13 -12.46 12.00 -13.90
CA ALA A 13 -11.86 10.70 -13.62
C ALA A 13 -12.44 9.61 -14.54
N PHE A 14 -13.77 9.58 -14.73
CA PHE A 14 -14.43 8.65 -15.66
C PHE A 14 -13.96 8.85 -17.10
N TYR A 15 -13.89 10.11 -17.57
CA TYR A 15 -13.42 10.42 -18.92
C TYR A 15 -12.00 9.92 -19.17
N PHE A 16 -11.09 10.19 -18.25
CA PHE A 16 -9.71 9.70 -18.37
C PHE A 16 -9.62 8.17 -18.30
N ALA A 17 -10.39 7.54 -17.43
CA ALA A 17 -10.47 6.10 -17.34
C ALA A 17 -10.96 5.47 -18.65
N TYR A 18 -12.07 5.98 -19.20
CA TYR A 18 -12.60 5.54 -20.48
C TYR A 18 -11.60 5.76 -21.61
N ARG A 19 -11.02 6.96 -21.67
CA ARG A 19 -10.08 7.32 -22.73
C ARG A 19 -8.82 6.45 -22.72
N PHE A 20 -8.21 6.25 -21.56
CA PHE A 20 -6.94 5.53 -21.45
C PHE A 20 -7.11 4.02 -21.36
N ALA A 21 -8.15 3.53 -20.71
CA ALA A 21 -8.38 2.09 -20.57
C ALA A 21 -9.08 1.45 -21.78
N LEU A 22 -9.96 2.15 -22.48
CA LEU A 22 -10.80 1.55 -23.50
C LEU A 22 -10.63 2.12 -24.92
N ASN A 23 -10.33 3.41 -25.06
CA ASN A 23 -10.44 4.10 -26.34
C ASN A 23 -9.11 4.48 -26.98
N LYS A 24 -8.11 4.86 -26.20
CA LYS A 24 -6.79 5.23 -26.70
C LYS A 24 -5.71 4.59 -25.84
N GLN A 25 -4.77 3.93 -26.50
CA GLN A 25 -3.54 3.52 -25.81
C GLN A 25 -2.79 4.76 -25.35
N MET A 26 -2.28 4.73 -24.13
CA MET A 26 -1.46 5.81 -23.61
C MET A 26 -0.09 5.78 -24.31
N VAL A 27 0.25 6.88 -24.98
CA VAL A 27 1.57 7.06 -25.60
C VAL A 27 2.46 7.82 -24.61
N VAL A 28 3.62 7.29 -24.32
CA VAL A 28 4.61 7.87 -23.40
C VAL A 28 5.99 7.83 -24.04
N THR A 29 6.91 8.68 -23.57
CA THR A 29 8.32 8.56 -23.97
C THR A 29 9.04 7.62 -23.01
N LEU A 30 10.03 6.87 -23.50
CA LEU A 30 10.83 5.99 -22.67
C LEU A 30 11.62 6.80 -21.61
N PRO A 31 11.73 6.30 -20.37
CA PRO A 31 12.44 7.00 -19.29
C PRO A 31 13.92 7.28 -19.59
N TRP A 32 14.56 6.44 -20.37
CA TRP A 32 15.98 6.53 -20.75
C TRP A 32 16.21 7.20 -22.09
N ASP A 33 15.25 7.12 -23.03
CA ASP A 33 15.35 7.80 -24.33
C ASP A 33 14.03 8.48 -24.71
N LYS A 34 13.99 9.80 -24.55
CA LYS A 34 12.79 10.61 -24.79
C LYS A 34 12.45 10.76 -26.28
N ARG A 35 13.29 10.29 -27.18
CA ARG A 35 13.03 10.34 -28.65
C ARG A 35 12.09 9.24 -29.10
N TYR A 36 11.97 8.16 -28.31
CA TYR A 36 11.11 7.04 -28.64
C TYR A 36 9.78 7.16 -27.94
N GLU A 37 8.71 7.18 -28.75
CA GLU A 37 7.34 7.04 -28.27
C GLU A 37 7.03 5.57 -28.03
N TYR A 38 6.46 5.27 -26.88
CA TYR A 38 6.06 3.93 -26.49
C TYR A 38 4.56 3.89 -26.28
N VAL A 39 3.90 2.91 -26.91
CA VAL A 39 2.45 2.69 -26.78
C VAL A 39 2.19 1.69 -25.68
N CYS A 40 1.65 2.17 -24.57
CA CYS A 40 1.28 1.33 -23.44
C CYS A 40 0.09 0.42 -23.77
N ASN A 41 0.14 -0.83 -23.32
CA ASN A 41 -1.03 -1.69 -23.41
C ASN A 41 -2.18 -1.21 -22.49
N GLN A 42 -3.40 -1.70 -22.73
CA GLN A 42 -4.59 -1.25 -22.00
C GLN A 42 -4.51 -1.55 -20.49
N ASN A 43 -3.96 -2.71 -20.11
CA ASN A 43 -3.82 -3.10 -18.70
C ASN A 43 -2.83 -2.19 -17.97
N LEU A 44 -1.69 -1.83 -18.61
CA LEU A 44 -0.71 -0.89 -18.06
C LEU A 44 -1.33 0.50 -17.91
N SER A 45 -2.04 0.98 -18.93
CA SER A 45 -2.73 2.28 -18.87
C SER A 45 -3.75 2.32 -17.73
N PHE A 46 -4.51 1.25 -17.55
CA PHE A 46 -5.47 1.14 -16.46
C PHE A 46 -4.78 1.02 -15.08
N LEU A 47 -3.67 0.29 -14.99
CA LEU A 47 -2.89 0.20 -13.75
C LEU A 47 -2.35 1.56 -13.32
N ILE A 48 -1.75 2.33 -14.24
CA ILE A 48 -1.27 3.69 -13.96
C ILE A 48 -2.43 4.60 -13.53
N TYR A 49 -3.57 4.51 -14.22
CA TYR A 49 -4.77 5.24 -13.83
C TYR A 49 -5.26 4.86 -12.43
N SER A 50 -5.23 3.58 -12.05
CA SER A 50 -5.65 3.14 -10.72
C SER A 50 -4.77 3.72 -9.62
N ILE A 51 -3.46 3.81 -9.84
CA ILE A 51 -2.52 4.47 -8.91
C ILE A 51 -2.78 5.98 -8.87
N LEU A 52 -3.00 6.62 -10.03
CA LEU A 52 -3.31 8.05 -10.11
C LEU A 52 -4.58 8.44 -9.34
N THR A 53 -5.58 7.56 -9.28
CA THR A 53 -6.85 7.83 -8.57
C THR A 53 -6.90 7.22 -7.17
N ALA A 54 -5.84 6.55 -6.73
CA ALA A 54 -5.81 5.83 -5.46
C ALA A 54 -6.20 6.70 -4.25
N MET A 55 -5.69 7.93 -4.19
CA MET A 55 -5.89 8.85 -3.07
C MET A 55 -7.14 9.74 -3.20
N LEU A 56 -7.89 9.65 -4.29
CA LEU A 56 -9.16 10.36 -4.45
C LEU A 56 -10.27 9.67 -3.65
N PHE A 57 -10.94 10.39 -2.79
CA PHE A 57 -12.04 9.88 -1.97
C PHE A 57 -13.42 10.24 -2.51
N LEU A 58 -13.56 11.36 -3.19
CA LEU A 58 -14.81 11.85 -3.81
C LEU A 58 -16.00 12.05 -2.85
N GLY A 59 -15.77 12.13 -1.54
CA GLY A 59 -16.81 12.39 -0.53
C GLY A 59 -18.08 11.54 -0.72
N PRO A 60 -19.25 12.17 -0.89
CA PRO A 60 -20.52 11.45 -1.02
C PRO A 60 -20.62 10.55 -2.27
N LEU A 61 -19.78 10.78 -3.28
CA LEU A 61 -19.69 9.96 -4.49
C LEU A 61 -18.53 8.93 -4.45
N SER A 62 -18.01 8.61 -3.27
CA SER A 62 -16.87 7.69 -3.12
C SER A 62 -17.10 6.32 -3.78
N LEU A 63 -18.34 5.80 -3.78
CA LEU A 63 -18.68 4.55 -4.45
C LEU A 63 -18.54 4.63 -5.97
N PHE A 64 -18.73 5.81 -6.56
CA PHE A 64 -18.65 6.01 -8.00
C PHE A 64 -17.28 5.62 -8.58
N LYS A 65 -16.19 5.93 -7.87
CA LYS A 65 -14.83 5.53 -8.25
C LYS A 65 -14.70 4.00 -8.37
N TYR A 66 -15.23 3.27 -7.40
CA TYR A 66 -15.15 1.80 -7.40
C TYR A 66 -16.03 1.18 -8.49
N VAL A 67 -17.22 1.72 -8.71
CA VAL A 67 -18.10 1.27 -9.81
C VAL A 67 -17.40 1.48 -11.16
N VAL A 68 -16.81 2.65 -11.39
CA VAL A 68 -16.04 2.95 -12.61
C VAL A 68 -14.90 1.95 -12.79
N TRP A 69 -14.14 1.67 -11.73
CA TRP A 69 -13.04 0.70 -11.79
C TRP A 69 -13.51 -0.71 -12.16
N ILE A 70 -14.58 -1.18 -11.52
CA ILE A 70 -15.14 -2.50 -11.79
C ILE A 70 -15.62 -2.59 -13.24
N VAL A 71 -16.38 -1.60 -13.71
CA VAL A 71 -16.91 -1.57 -15.09
C VAL A 71 -15.77 -1.57 -16.11
N LEU A 72 -14.74 -0.76 -15.90
CA LEU A 72 -13.59 -0.70 -16.80
C LEU A 72 -12.78 -1.99 -16.80
N LEU A 73 -12.57 -2.59 -15.62
CA LEU A 73 -11.88 -3.87 -15.51
C LEU A 73 -12.66 -4.99 -16.22
N LEU A 74 -13.97 -5.05 -16.04
CA LEU A 74 -14.83 -6.01 -16.75
C LEU A 74 -14.77 -5.81 -18.27
N ALA A 75 -14.74 -4.56 -18.75
CA ALA A 75 -14.59 -4.26 -20.15
C ALA A 75 -13.23 -4.70 -20.72
N ILE A 76 -12.15 -4.55 -19.95
CA ILE A 76 -10.80 -5.02 -20.33
C ILE A 76 -10.79 -6.56 -20.39
N ILE A 77 -11.37 -7.22 -19.39
CA ILE A 77 -11.48 -8.70 -19.36
C ILE A 77 -12.28 -9.18 -20.57
N TYR A 78 -13.42 -8.56 -20.88
CA TYR A 78 -14.27 -8.92 -22.01
C TYR A 78 -13.54 -8.81 -23.36
N ARG A 79 -12.63 -7.85 -23.53
CA ARG A 79 -11.81 -7.69 -24.74
C ARG A 79 -10.73 -8.76 -24.92
N GLY A 80 -10.64 -9.72 -24.00
CA GLY A 80 -9.78 -10.91 -24.14
C GLY A 80 -8.29 -10.69 -23.88
N GLY A 81 -7.88 -9.49 -23.43
CA GLY A 81 -6.49 -9.18 -23.10
C GLY A 81 -6.05 -9.56 -21.68
N PHE A 82 -6.88 -10.29 -20.93
CA PHE A 82 -6.66 -10.53 -19.51
C PHE A 82 -6.48 -12.01 -19.20
N ARG A 83 -5.35 -12.37 -18.57
CA ARG A 83 -5.05 -13.75 -18.18
C ARG A 83 -5.16 -13.90 -16.66
N PHE A 84 -5.96 -14.88 -16.21
CA PHE A 84 -6.07 -15.25 -14.81
C PHE A 84 -4.96 -16.24 -14.46
N ARG A 85 -3.93 -15.78 -13.77
CA ARG A 85 -2.82 -16.62 -13.29
C ARG A 85 -3.05 -16.97 -11.83
N PHE A 86 -3.13 -18.26 -11.51
CA PHE A 86 -3.13 -18.76 -10.15
C PHE A 86 -1.78 -19.37 -9.81
N ASN A 87 -1.39 -19.28 -8.55
CA ASN A 87 -0.15 -19.81 -8.03
C ASN A 87 -0.30 -20.15 -6.54
N ILE A 88 0.72 -20.81 -5.97
CA ILE A 88 0.68 -21.27 -4.58
C ILE A 88 0.51 -20.13 -3.56
N VAL A 89 1.07 -18.94 -3.85
CA VAL A 89 0.94 -17.76 -2.98
C VAL A 89 -0.51 -17.29 -2.94
N LEU A 90 -1.15 -17.16 -4.11
CA LEU A 90 -2.59 -16.86 -4.17
C LEU A 90 -3.44 -17.97 -3.56
N GLY A 91 -3.03 -19.23 -3.70
CA GLY A 91 -3.67 -20.36 -3.05
C GLY A 91 -3.65 -20.24 -1.52
N ALA A 92 -2.48 -19.92 -0.95
CA ALA A 92 -2.35 -19.67 0.48
C ALA A 92 -3.19 -18.46 0.95
N TYR A 93 -3.20 -17.38 0.17
CA TYR A 93 -4.07 -16.24 0.44
C TYR A 93 -5.57 -16.60 0.33
N SER A 94 -5.94 -17.47 -0.62
CA SER A 94 -7.33 -17.95 -0.77
C SER A 94 -7.82 -18.70 0.45
N LEU A 95 -6.95 -19.48 1.11
CA LEU A 95 -7.31 -20.14 2.37
C LEU A 95 -7.71 -19.13 3.45
N PHE A 96 -7.01 -18.00 3.53
CA PHE A 96 -7.37 -16.92 4.45
C PHE A 96 -8.74 -16.31 4.09
N VAL A 97 -8.99 -16.04 2.81
CA VAL A 97 -10.28 -15.49 2.36
C VAL A 97 -11.43 -16.48 2.62
N LEU A 98 -11.23 -17.77 2.32
CA LEU A 98 -12.22 -18.83 2.60
C LEU A 98 -12.47 -18.99 4.09
N TRP A 99 -11.43 -18.89 4.94
CA TRP A 99 -11.62 -18.89 6.38
C TRP A 99 -12.49 -17.73 6.84
N ASN A 100 -12.22 -16.51 6.34
CA ASN A 100 -13.05 -15.34 6.66
C ASN A 100 -14.49 -15.48 6.13
N LEU A 101 -14.69 -16.11 4.97
CA LEU A 101 -16.03 -16.47 4.47
C LEU A 101 -16.74 -17.44 5.43
N TYR A 102 -16.04 -18.46 5.94
CA TYR A 102 -16.58 -19.37 6.95
C TYR A 102 -16.98 -18.60 8.22
N THR A 103 -16.17 -17.63 8.67
CA THR A 103 -16.49 -16.86 9.88
C THR A 103 -17.72 -15.97 9.72
N MET A 104 -18.18 -15.72 8.49
CA MET A 104 -19.46 -15.03 8.22
C MET A 104 -20.69 -15.77 8.77
N THR A 105 -20.60 -17.09 8.94
CA THR A 105 -21.72 -17.92 9.44
C THR A 105 -22.11 -17.60 10.89
N TYR A 106 -21.21 -16.97 11.65
CA TYR A 106 -21.45 -16.63 13.06
C TYR A 106 -21.09 -15.18 13.44
N THR A 107 -20.81 -14.32 12.44
CA THR A 107 -20.54 -12.90 12.74
C THR A 107 -21.76 -12.18 13.29
N SER A 108 -21.55 -11.30 14.28
CA SER A 108 -22.59 -10.45 14.82
C SER A 108 -22.97 -9.28 13.90
N SER A 109 -22.17 -8.98 12.86
CA SER A 109 -22.42 -7.89 11.92
C SER A 109 -22.20 -8.30 10.47
N PRO A 110 -23.17 -8.97 9.83
CA PRO A 110 -23.03 -9.47 8.45
C PRO A 110 -22.71 -8.36 7.43
N SER A 111 -23.27 -7.16 7.57
CA SER A 111 -23.04 -6.07 6.63
C SER A 111 -21.58 -5.58 6.65
N GLN A 112 -20.97 -5.44 7.82
CA GLN A 112 -19.55 -5.10 7.95
C GLN A 112 -18.66 -6.28 7.52
N GLY A 113 -19.08 -7.50 7.82
CA GLY A 113 -18.38 -8.71 7.40
C GLY A 113 -18.28 -8.83 5.89
N TRP A 114 -19.37 -8.64 5.16
CA TRP A 114 -19.34 -8.62 3.69
C TRP A 114 -18.44 -7.52 3.12
N MET A 115 -18.47 -6.33 3.72
CA MET A 115 -17.60 -5.24 3.31
C MET A 115 -16.12 -5.60 3.52
N MET A 116 -15.77 -6.23 4.65
CA MET A 116 -14.40 -6.70 4.90
C MET A 116 -14.00 -7.83 3.95
N LEU A 117 -14.88 -8.79 3.71
CA LEU A 117 -14.62 -9.89 2.78
C LEU A 117 -14.36 -9.38 1.35
N LEU A 118 -15.14 -8.42 0.88
CA LEU A 118 -14.89 -7.76 -0.41
C LEU A 118 -13.52 -7.10 -0.46
N LYS A 119 -13.09 -6.44 0.64
CA LYS A 119 -11.76 -5.85 0.75
C LYS A 119 -10.64 -6.89 0.67
N PHE A 120 -10.85 -8.08 1.22
CA PHE A 120 -9.91 -9.20 1.08
C PHE A 120 -9.90 -9.78 -0.35
N CYS A 121 -10.95 -9.63 -1.13
CA CYS A 121 -10.99 -10.07 -2.52
C CYS A 121 -10.32 -9.11 -3.51
N ILE A 122 -10.25 -7.82 -3.22
CA ILE A 122 -9.65 -6.81 -4.11
C ILE A 122 -8.17 -7.11 -4.46
N PRO A 123 -7.31 -7.62 -3.56
CA PRO A 123 -5.94 -7.98 -3.88
C PRO A 123 -5.77 -8.91 -5.09
N TYR A 124 -6.70 -9.84 -5.32
CA TYR A 124 -6.65 -10.70 -6.52
C TYR A 124 -6.73 -9.89 -7.81
N LEU A 125 -7.61 -8.90 -7.86
CA LEU A 125 -7.78 -8.04 -9.03
C LEU A 125 -6.50 -7.27 -9.33
N TYR A 126 -5.85 -6.75 -8.29
CA TYR A 126 -4.60 -5.99 -8.43
C TYR A 126 -3.40 -6.89 -8.75
N PHE A 127 -3.38 -8.12 -8.23
CA PHE A 127 -2.40 -9.12 -8.65
C PHE A 127 -2.52 -9.42 -10.15
N TRP A 128 -3.71 -9.74 -10.63
CA TRP A 128 -3.93 -10.04 -12.04
C TRP A 128 -3.73 -8.81 -12.93
N LEU A 129 -4.08 -7.63 -12.46
CA LEU A 129 -3.82 -6.39 -13.19
C LEU A 129 -2.30 -6.15 -13.33
N GLY A 130 -1.53 -6.31 -12.27
CA GLY A 130 -0.07 -6.24 -12.30
C GLY A 130 0.54 -7.28 -13.25
N TYR A 131 0.07 -8.53 -13.19
CA TYR A 131 0.52 -9.60 -14.09
C TYR A 131 0.25 -9.31 -15.58
N ASN A 132 -0.92 -8.74 -15.91
CA ASN A 132 -1.31 -8.47 -17.29
C ASN A 132 -0.80 -7.12 -17.82
N ALA A 133 -0.45 -6.18 -16.93
CA ALA A 133 0.06 -4.88 -17.31
C ALA A 133 1.46 -4.96 -17.95
N ILE A 134 2.26 -5.93 -17.56
CA ILE A 134 3.64 -6.09 -18.03
C ILE A 134 3.70 -7.14 -19.13
N GLN A 135 4.05 -6.72 -20.32
CA GLN A 135 4.30 -7.60 -21.47
C GLN A 135 5.76 -7.58 -21.86
N ARG A 136 6.47 -6.47 -21.62
CA ARG A 136 7.88 -6.23 -21.88
C ARG A 136 8.53 -5.56 -20.68
N GLU A 137 9.84 -5.55 -20.61
CA GLU A 137 10.58 -4.82 -19.55
C GLU A 137 10.29 -3.33 -19.54
N ASP A 138 10.12 -2.72 -20.71
CA ASP A 138 9.78 -1.31 -20.85
C ASP A 138 8.48 -0.94 -20.12
N ASP A 139 7.46 -1.80 -20.16
CA ASP A 139 6.20 -1.60 -19.43
C ASP A 139 6.44 -1.42 -17.92
N PHE A 140 7.35 -2.22 -17.38
CA PHE A 140 7.68 -2.15 -15.95
C PHE A 140 8.34 -0.82 -15.58
N TYR A 141 9.35 -0.42 -16.35
CA TYR A 141 10.05 0.84 -16.04
C TYR A 141 9.17 2.06 -16.31
N ILE A 142 8.30 2.04 -17.31
CA ILE A 142 7.29 3.09 -17.53
C ILE A 142 6.33 3.14 -16.34
N PHE A 143 5.86 1.98 -15.86
CA PHE A 143 5.00 1.92 -14.68
C PHE A 143 5.69 2.54 -13.46
N LEU A 144 6.95 2.21 -13.20
CA LEU A 144 7.73 2.75 -12.09
C LEU A 144 7.94 4.27 -12.23
N GLU A 145 8.25 4.75 -13.44
CA GLU A 145 8.41 6.18 -13.69
C GLU A 145 7.11 6.94 -13.41
N LYS A 146 6.00 6.51 -14.00
CA LYS A 146 4.71 7.18 -13.79
C LYS A 146 4.25 7.13 -12.33
N THR A 147 4.47 6.00 -11.65
CA THR A 147 4.19 5.86 -10.22
C THR A 147 5.04 6.84 -9.39
N SER A 148 6.33 7.00 -9.70
CA SER A 148 7.19 7.97 -9.03
C SER A 148 6.66 9.39 -9.15
N TRP A 149 6.25 9.81 -10.35
CA TRP A 149 5.66 11.13 -10.59
C TRP A 149 4.31 11.32 -9.89
N ILE A 150 3.47 10.30 -9.89
CA ILE A 150 2.17 10.32 -9.19
C ILE A 150 2.39 10.50 -7.69
N CYS A 151 3.32 9.75 -7.08
CA CYS A 151 3.65 9.89 -5.67
C CYS A 151 4.16 11.29 -5.34
N CYS A 152 5.05 11.85 -6.17
CA CYS A 152 5.54 13.22 -5.98
C CYS A 152 4.42 14.25 -6.12
N GLY A 153 3.49 14.06 -7.05
CA GLY A 153 2.31 14.91 -7.20
C GLY A 153 1.43 14.87 -5.95
N TYR A 154 1.16 13.69 -5.41
CA TYR A 154 0.41 13.58 -4.15
C TYR A 154 1.17 14.18 -2.96
N ALA A 155 2.48 13.99 -2.88
CA ALA A 155 3.29 14.59 -1.83
C ALA A 155 3.28 16.14 -1.93
N LEU A 156 3.19 16.69 -3.14
CA LEU A 156 3.07 18.12 -3.36
C LEU A 156 1.69 18.66 -2.95
N ILE A 157 0.61 17.94 -3.30
CA ILE A 157 -0.76 18.44 -3.10
C ILE A 157 -1.26 18.18 -1.67
N ILE A 158 -0.96 17.00 -1.09
CA ILE A 158 -1.54 16.53 0.16
C ILE A 158 -0.46 16.32 1.23
N GLY A 159 0.81 16.14 0.86
CA GLY A 159 1.90 15.79 1.77
C GLY A 159 2.18 16.81 2.86
N GLY A 160 2.94 16.41 3.88
CA GLY A 160 3.21 17.21 5.08
C GLY A 160 3.82 18.58 4.81
N VAL A 161 4.67 18.70 3.78
CA VAL A 161 5.21 19.99 3.35
C VAL A 161 4.10 20.89 2.84
N SER A 162 3.23 20.37 1.98
CA SER A 162 2.09 21.11 1.45
C SER A 162 1.08 21.43 2.53
N ALA A 163 0.86 20.52 3.49
CA ALA A 163 -0.06 20.76 4.60
C ALA A 163 0.41 21.93 5.48
N LYS A 164 1.71 22.12 5.67
CA LYS A 164 2.27 23.24 6.44
C LYS A 164 2.37 24.54 5.63
N LEU A 165 2.68 24.45 4.33
CA LEU A 165 2.87 25.62 3.46
C LEU A 165 1.58 26.04 2.73
N ILE A 166 0.75 25.06 2.33
CA ILE A 166 -0.45 25.24 1.50
C ILE A 166 -1.70 24.76 2.24
N SER A 167 -1.62 24.60 3.56
CA SER A 167 -2.72 24.10 4.38
C SER A 167 -4.06 24.84 4.15
N PRO A 168 -4.08 26.16 3.93
CA PRO A 168 -5.33 26.87 3.59
C PRO A 168 -5.96 26.35 2.30
N LEU A 169 -5.16 26.08 1.26
CA LEU A 169 -5.67 25.55 -0.01
C LEU A 169 -6.17 24.11 0.14
N TYR A 170 -5.41 23.26 0.81
CA TYR A 170 -5.82 21.88 1.09
C TYR A 170 -7.12 21.83 1.91
N ASN A 171 -7.19 22.61 3.00
CA ASN A 171 -8.36 22.67 3.85
C ASN A 171 -9.57 23.22 3.10
N PHE A 172 -9.38 24.26 2.28
CA PHE A 172 -10.42 24.81 1.42
C PHE A 172 -10.94 23.79 0.42
N LEU A 173 -10.06 23.10 -0.32
CA LEU A 173 -10.44 22.07 -1.29
C LEU A 173 -11.14 20.90 -0.61
N ASN A 174 -10.61 20.43 0.52
CA ASN A 174 -11.17 19.28 1.22
C ASN A 174 -12.50 19.60 1.89
N PHE A 175 -12.64 20.80 2.47
CA PHE A 175 -13.89 21.29 3.06
C PHE A 175 -14.95 21.54 1.99
N THR A 176 -14.62 22.25 0.92
CA THR A 176 -15.57 22.61 -0.15
C THR A 176 -15.99 21.42 -0.98
N SER A 177 -15.15 20.38 -1.10
CA SER A 177 -15.45 19.15 -1.83
C SER A 177 -16.12 18.06 -0.96
N GLY A 178 -16.26 18.29 0.36
CA GLY A 178 -16.77 17.25 1.27
C GLY A 178 -15.84 16.05 1.38
N GLY A 179 -14.52 16.27 1.30
CA GLY A 179 -13.49 15.24 1.39
C GLY A 179 -13.08 14.69 0.02
N LEU A 180 -12.34 15.49 -0.76
CA LEU A 180 -11.80 15.07 -2.06
C LEU A 180 -10.67 14.06 -1.94
N PHE A 181 -9.82 14.21 -0.92
CA PHE A 181 -8.64 13.39 -0.71
C PHE A 181 -8.75 12.55 0.55
N ILE A 182 -8.08 11.39 0.51
CA ILE A 182 -7.94 10.51 1.67
C ILE A 182 -7.01 11.15 2.73
N SER A 183 -7.09 10.67 3.98
CA SER A 183 -6.36 11.23 5.11
C SER A 183 -4.83 11.16 4.96
N TYR A 184 -4.13 12.03 5.68
CA TYR A 184 -2.66 12.03 5.75
C TYR A 184 -2.05 10.70 6.20
N ALA A 185 -2.68 9.99 7.14
CA ALA A 185 -2.18 8.71 7.60
C ALA A 185 -2.14 7.68 6.47
N SER A 186 -3.24 7.56 5.70
CA SER A 186 -3.31 6.68 4.54
C SER A 186 -2.28 7.04 3.45
N LEU A 187 -2.00 8.35 3.29
CA LEU A 187 -0.99 8.81 2.35
C LEU A 187 0.43 8.47 2.79
N ALA A 188 0.73 8.55 4.10
CA ALA A 188 2.04 8.18 4.64
C ALA A 188 2.33 6.68 4.44
N ASP A 189 1.34 5.81 4.67
CA ASP A 189 1.46 4.37 4.40
C ASP A 189 1.64 4.10 2.89
N PHE A 190 0.90 4.80 2.04
CA PHE A 190 1.03 4.71 0.59
C PHE A 190 2.44 5.09 0.11
N PHE A 191 3.00 6.19 0.62
CA PHE A 191 4.37 6.59 0.30
C PHE A 191 5.40 5.58 0.79
N ALA A 192 5.22 5.06 2.02
CA ALA A 192 6.13 4.08 2.59
C ALA A 192 6.25 2.82 1.71
N ILE A 193 5.12 2.32 1.21
CA ILE A 193 5.05 1.12 0.38
C ILE A 193 5.66 1.37 -1.02
N LEU A 194 5.51 2.58 -1.57
CA LEU A 194 5.99 2.93 -2.91
C LEU A 194 7.38 3.58 -2.92
N LEU A 195 7.96 3.87 -1.77
CA LEU A 195 9.26 4.55 -1.68
C LEU A 195 10.42 3.86 -2.43
N PRO A 196 10.50 2.51 -2.52
CA PRO A 196 11.52 1.84 -3.32
C PRO A 196 11.41 2.10 -4.84
N VAL A 197 10.24 2.54 -5.33
CA VAL A 197 10.00 2.75 -6.78
C VAL A 197 10.93 3.81 -7.38
N PRO A 198 11.02 5.06 -6.88
CA PRO A 198 11.97 6.03 -7.41
C PRO A 198 13.43 5.64 -7.16
N VAL A 199 13.72 4.80 -6.16
CA VAL A 199 15.07 4.24 -5.96
C VAL A 199 15.49 3.36 -7.15
N ILE A 200 14.60 2.47 -7.61
CA ILE A 200 14.84 1.65 -8.81
C ILE A 200 15.06 2.56 -10.03
N MET A 201 14.21 3.57 -10.21
CA MET A 201 14.34 4.49 -11.33
C MET A 201 15.67 5.24 -11.33
N TYR A 202 16.22 5.57 -10.15
CA TYR A 202 17.58 6.11 -10.04
C TYR A 202 18.63 5.11 -10.52
N PHE A 203 18.55 3.85 -10.11
CA PHE A 203 19.53 2.83 -10.54
C PHE A 203 19.47 2.53 -12.02
N VAL A 204 18.29 2.57 -12.63
CA VAL A 204 18.10 2.29 -14.06
C VAL A 204 18.55 3.48 -14.94
N THR A 205 18.20 4.71 -14.53
CA THR A 205 18.40 5.89 -15.38
C THR A 205 19.62 6.73 -15.01
N ASN A 206 20.19 6.51 -13.82
CA ASN A 206 21.26 7.32 -13.20
C ASN A 206 20.91 8.83 -13.10
N ARG A 207 19.62 9.20 -13.12
CA ARG A 207 19.17 10.58 -13.04
C ARG A 207 18.95 10.98 -11.58
N ARG A 208 19.69 11.99 -11.10
CA ARG A 208 19.61 12.53 -9.72
C ARG A 208 18.21 13.00 -9.32
N MET A 209 17.35 13.32 -10.30
CA MET A 209 15.95 13.68 -10.06
C MET A 209 15.21 12.64 -9.23
N TYR A 210 15.42 11.35 -9.47
CA TYR A 210 14.76 10.30 -8.70
C TYR A 210 15.25 10.21 -7.25
N LEU A 211 16.50 10.57 -6.96
CA LEU A 211 16.97 10.73 -5.58
C LEU A 211 16.25 11.89 -4.87
N TRP A 212 16.05 13.01 -5.55
CA TRP A 212 15.26 14.12 -5.00
C TRP A 212 13.80 13.70 -4.75
N MET A 213 13.22 12.85 -5.59
CA MET A 213 11.89 12.28 -5.35
C MET A 213 11.87 11.43 -4.07
N VAL A 214 12.89 10.58 -3.84
CA VAL A 214 13.00 9.81 -2.59
C VAL A 214 13.07 10.74 -1.38
N VAL A 215 13.95 11.74 -1.42
CA VAL A 215 14.09 12.73 -0.33
C VAL A 215 12.76 13.46 -0.09
N TRP A 216 12.08 13.88 -1.15
CA TRP A 216 10.79 14.55 -1.07
C TRP A 216 9.71 13.70 -0.42
N LEU A 217 9.60 12.42 -0.80
CA LEU A 217 8.64 11.48 -0.23
C LEU A 217 8.93 11.19 1.25
N LEU A 218 10.21 10.97 1.61
CA LEU A 218 10.62 10.79 3.00
C LEU A 218 10.31 12.04 3.84
N LEU A 219 10.68 13.21 3.35
CA LEU A 219 10.40 14.49 4.02
C LEU A 219 8.88 14.67 4.21
N SER A 220 8.10 14.40 3.18
CA SER A 220 6.63 14.47 3.27
C SER A 220 6.07 13.52 4.32
N THR A 221 6.58 12.28 4.40
CA THR A 221 6.16 11.30 5.41
C THR A 221 6.52 11.75 6.83
N VAL A 222 7.74 12.28 7.03
CA VAL A 222 8.20 12.80 8.33
C VAL A 222 7.38 14.02 8.78
N LEU A 223 7.14 14.98 7.87
CA LEU A 223 6.39 16.20 8.19
C LEU A 223 4.91 15.96 8.46
N GLN A 224 4.35 14.86 7.97
CA GLN A 224 3.01 14.40 8.38
C GLN A 224 2.98 13.89 9.83
N ALA A 225 4.16 13.63 10.41
CA ALA A 225 4.33 13.07 11.76
C ALA A 225 3.54 11.76 11.97
N VAL A 226 3.43 10.93 10.92
CA VAL A 226 2.79 9.61 10.97
C VAL A 226 3.85 8.56 11.24
N ARG A 227 4.00 8.18 12.51
CA ARG A 227 5.04 7.24 12.98
C ARG A 227 5.03 5.91 12.23
N THR A 228 3.86 5.40 11.94
CA THR A 228 3.66 4.15 11.20
C THR A 228 4.26 4.24 9.80
N GLY A 229 3.97 5.33 9.06
CA GLY A 229 4.52 5.55 7.72
C GLY A 229 6.05 5.70 7.72
N ILE A 230 6.62 6.38 8.74
CA ILE A 230 8.08 6.52 8.86
C ILE A 230 8.73 5.14 9.09
N GLY A 231 8.21 4.35 10.04
CA GLY A 231 8.73 3.01 10.34
C GLY A 231 8.59 2.06 9.15
N ALA A 232 7.43 2.08 8.47
CA ALA A 232 7.18 1.30 7.26
C ALA A 232 8.14 1.68 6.12
N SER A 233 8.45 2.97 5.94
CA SER A 233 9.41 3.46 4.93
C SER A 233 10.79 2.87 5.14
N ILE A 234 11.27 2.89 6.38
CA ILE A 234 12.60 2.37 6.73
C ILE A 234 12.66 0.87 6.52
N LEU A 235 11.66 0.15 7.02
CA LEU A 235 11.61 -1.31 6.90
C LEU A 235 11.53 -1.73 5.42
N GLY A 236 10.66 -1.09 4.63
CA GLY A 236 10.55 -1.34 3.20
C GLY A 236 11.85 -1.12 2.46
N LEU A 237 12.52 0.04 2.67
CA LEU A 237 13.81 0.31 2.06
C LEU A 237 14.91 -0.64 2.55
N ALA A 238 14.92 -1.02 3.83
CA ALA A 238 15.88 -1.97 4.36
C ALA A 238 15.78 -3.32 3.64
N PHE A 239 14.58 -3.88 3.51
CA PHE A 239 14.36 -5.13 2.78
C PHE A 239 14.69 -5.00 1.29
N PHE A 240 14.35 -3.87 0.66
CA PHE A 240 14.73 -3.60 -0.72
C PHE A 240 16.25 -3.65 -0.90
N TYR A 241 17.01 -2.91 -0.07
CA TYR A 241 18.47 -2.88 -0.17
C TYR A 241 19.12 -4.22 0.20
N MET A 242 18.58 -4.96 1.17
CA MET A 242 19.06 -6.31 1.52
C MET A 242 19.00 -7.25 0.31
N LEU A 243 17.92 -7.22 -0.46
CA LEU A 243 17.76 -8.08 -1.63
C LEU A 243 18.56 -7.60 -2.84
N TYR A 244 18.59 -6.30 -3.07
CA TYR A 244 19.29 -5.74 -4.24
C TYR A 244 20.81 -5.65 -4.05
N LYS A 245 21.29 -5.08 -2.94
CA LYS A 245 22.74 -4.86 -2.68
C LYS A 245 23.40 -5.96 -1.85
N LYS A 246 22.63 -6.89 -1.29
CA LYS A 246 23.11 -8.00 -0.45
C LYS A 246 24.03 -7.50 0.69
N SER A 247 25.27 -8.00 0.77
CA SER A 247 26.22 -7.59 1.82
C SER A 247 26.58 -6.09 1.81
N LYS A 248 26.43 -5.40 0.68
CA LYS A 248 26.67 -3.94 0.56
C LYS A 248 25.47 -3.10 1.04
N SER A 249 24.42 -3.72 1.57
CA SER A 249 23.22 -3.03 2.08
C SER A 249 23.43 -2.39 3.44
N ILE A 250 24.35 -2.89 4.27
CA ILE A 250 24.55 -2.44 5.65
C ILE A 250 24.72 -0.92 5.79
N PRO A 251 25.57 -0.23 5.00
CA PRO A 251 25.73 1.22 5.14
C PRO A 251 24.43 1.98 4.85
N TYR A 252 23.63 1.53 3.87
CA TYR A 252 22.36 2.17 3.51
C TYR A 252 21.32 1.99 4.61
N ILE A 253 21.22 0.78 5.19
CA ILE A 253 20.32 0.48 6.30
C ILE A 253 20.73 1.29 7.54
N SER A 254 22.02 1.33 7.87
CA SER A 254 22.52 2.11 8.99
C SER A 254 22.22 3.61 8.83
N LEU A 255 22.42 4.16 7.62
CA LEU A 255 22.07 5.55 7.33
C LEU A 255 20.57 5.82 7.53
N MET A 256 19.70 4.90 7.06
CA MET A 256 18.26 5.03 7.24
C MET A 256 17.85 5.01 8.72
N ILE A 257 18.48 4.13 9.53
CA ILE A 257 18.23 4.09 10.98
C ILE A 257 18.68 5.40 11.64
N ILE A 258 19.84 5.92 11.27
CA ILE A 258 20.33 7.21 11.79
C ILE A 258 19.38 8.35 11.41
N LEU A 259 18.93 8.40 10.15
CA LEU A 259 17.96 9.40 9.69
C LEU A 259 16.61 9.29 10.41
N PHE A 260 16.18 8.06 10.72
CA PHE A 260 14.97 7.84 11.50
C PHE A 260 15.09 8.37 12.93
N ILE A 261 16.15 7.98 13.63
CA ILE A 261 16.42 8.46 14.99
C ILE A 261 16.54 9.99 14.95
N GLY A 262 17.29 10.53 13.98
CA GLY A 262 17.43 11.97 13.79
C GLY A 262 16.08 12.67 13.58
N SER A 263 15.18 12.09 12.79
CA SER A 263 13.86 12.67 12.52
C SER A 263 12.98 12.76 13.77
N ILE A 264 13.10 11.80 14.70
CA ILE A 264 12.37 11.83 15.97
C ILE A 264 12.75 13.05 16.81
N PHE A 265 14.03 13.40 16.83
CA PHE A 265 14.52 14.52 17.64
C PHE A 265 14.53 15.89 16.90
N ALA A 266 14.64 15.87 15.56
CA ALA A 266 14.64 17.07 14.75
C ALA A 266 13.25 17.66 14.51
N VAL A 267 12.19 16.84 14.55
CA VAL A 267 10.80 17.28 14.30
C VAL A 267 10.01 17.23 15.60
N PRO A 268 9.69 18.39 16.21
CA PRO A 268 9.01 18.46 17.51
C PRO A 268 7.71 17.68 17.56
N GLU A 269 6.90 17.71 16.50
CA GLU A 269 5.63 17.00 16.43
C GLU A 269 5.81 15.48 16.41
N VAL A 270 6.90 14.96 15.82
CA VAL A 270 7.23 13.54 15.85
C VAL A 270 7.67 13.14 17.26
N LYS A 271 8.50 13.95 17.89
CA LYS A 271 8.98 13.74 19.26
C LYS A 271 7.81 13.73 20.26
N GLU A 272 6.92 14.72 20.19
CA GLU A 272 5.72 14.79 21.03
C GLU A 272 4.80 13.57 20.83
N LYS A 273 4.56 13.16 19.60
CA LYS A 273 3.78 11.94 19.31
C LYS A 273 4.45 10.67 19.81
N MET A 274 5.80 10.61 19.88
CA MET A 274 6.54 9.45 20.38
C MET A 274 6.51 9.35 21.90
N PHE A 275 6.70 10.45 22.61
CA PHE A 275 6.93 10.45 24.05
C PHE A 275 5.80 11.09 24.88
N GLY A 276 4.86 11.77 24.21
CA GLY A 276 3.70 12.38 24.88
C GLY A 276 4.07 13.37 25.98
N ALA A 277 3.50 13.19 27.18
CA ALA A 277 3.75 14.07 28.32
C ALA A 277 5.21 14.14 28.79
N ASP A 278 6.04 13.17 28.43
CA ASP A 278 7.43 13.14 28.81
C ASP A 278 8.38 13.74 27.75
N VAL A 279 7.84 14.39 26.72
CA VAL A 279 8.59 14.92 25.57
C VAL A 279 9.80 15.78 25.95
N ASP A 280 9.64 16.65 26.97
CA ASP A 280 10.70 17.56 27.41
C ASP A 280 11.83 16.86 28.19
N LYS A 281 11.55 15.71 28.80
CA LYS A 281 12.52 14.92 29.56
C LYS A 281 13.35 13.97 28.69
N VAL A 282 12.93 13.72 27.46
CA VAL A 282 13.57 12.74 26.58
C VAL A 282 14.63 13.45 25.73
N THR A 283 15.87 12.98 25.86
CA THR A 283 17.03 13.37 25.07
C THR A 283 17.54 12.16 24.28
N LEU A 284 18.46 12.37 23.34
CA LEU A 284 19.06 11.28 22.58
C LEU A 284 19.79 10.28 23.50
N SER A 285 20.39 10.76 24.60
CA SER A 285 21.13 9.93 25.55
C SER A 285 20.25 9.01 26.41
N ASN A 286 19.01 9.38 26.68
CA ASN A 286 18.09 8.59 27.51
C ASN A 286 16.90 8.00 26.73
N ALA A 287 16.86 8.16 25.41
CA ALA A 287 15.77 7.71 24.56
C ALA A 287 15.51 6.19 24.66
N GLY A 288 16.55 5.39 24.87
CA GLY A 288 16.43 3.93 25.00
C GLY A 288 15.66 3.45 26.24
N SER A 289 15.58 4.30 27.28
CA SER A 289 14.81 4.03 28.50
C SER A 289 13.47 4.77 28.56
N ALA A 290 13.21 5.64 27.61
CA ALA A 290 11.98 6.43 27.57
C ALA A 290 10.78 5.58 27.12
N LYS A 291 9.64 5.77 27.79
CA LYS A 291 8.40 5.08 27.43
C LYS A 291 7.78 5.69 26.18
N ILE A 292 7.67 4.90 25.11
CA ILE A 292 6.97 5.31 23.89
C ILE A 292 5.45 5.31 24.14
N THR A 293 4.80 6.43 23.84
CA THR A 293 3.34 6.52 23.99
C THR A 293 2.62 5.79 22.86
N MET A 294 1.63 4.98 23.20
CA MET A 294 0.77 4.28 22.26
C MET A 294 -0.46 5.10 21.85
N ASN A 295 -0.61 6.34 22.38
CA ASN A 295 -1.78 7.22 22.10
C ASN A 295 -3.13 6.53 22.31
N GLY A 296 -3.26 5.73 23.37
CA GLY A 296 -4.48 4.99 23.69
C GLY A 296 -4.75 3.73 22.86
N ARG A 297 -3.86 3.37 21.94
CA ARG A 297 -4.00 2.14 21.14
C ARG A 297 -3.93 0.88 22.00
N ASP A 298 -3.07 0.87 23.00
CA ASP A 298 -2.96 -0.22 23.98
C ASP A 298 -4.28 -0.47 24.72
N THR A 299 -4.97 0.58 25.13
CA THR A 299 -6.30 0.49 25.76
C THR A 299 -7.33 -0.03 24.76
N ALA A 300 -7.31 0.49 23.53
CA ALA A 300 -8.20 0.04 22.47
C ALA A 300 -8.00 -1.44 22.14
N TRP A 301 -6.73 -1.90 22.05
CA TRP A 301 -6.40 -3.30 21.78
C TRP A 301 -6.83 -4.23 22.91
N LYS A 302 -6.56 -3.86 24.18
CA LYS A 302 -7.00 -4.63 25.34
C LYS A 302 -8.52 -4.78 25.36
N LEU A 303 -9.26 -3.67 25.20
CA LEU A 303 -10.70 -3.67 25.18
C LEU A 303 -11.27 -4.55 24.04
N THR A 304 -10.69 -4.48 22.85
CA THR A 304 -11.09 -5.30 21.71
C THR A 304 -10.81 -6.78 21.96
N MET A 305 -9.65 -7.11 22.52
CA MET A 305 -9.28 -8.50 22.84
C MET A 305 -10.17 -9.08 23.95
N GLU A 306 -10.50 -8.30 24.98
CA GLU A 306 -11.41 -8.73 26.05
C GLU A 306 -12.81 -9.04 25.50
N HIS A 307 -13.31 -8.25 24.54
CA HIS A 307 -14.67 -8.40 24.01
C HIS A 307 -14.78 -9.48 22.93
N PHE A 308 -13.78 -9.62 22.06
CA PHE A 308 -13.89 -10.40 20.82
C PHE A 308 -12.96 -11.61 20.73
N TYR A 309 -11.85 -11.61 21.48
CA TYR A 309 -10.89 -12.71 21.45
C TYR A 309 -11.08 -13.67 22.63
N LYS A 310 -11.21 -13.16 23.85
CA LYS A 310 -11.34 -13.98 25.05
C LYS A 310 -12.55 -14.93 24.99
N GLY A 311 -12.26 -16.23 25.12
CA GLY A 311 -13.27 -17.30 25.00
C GLY A 311 -13.63 -17.69 23.56
N ARG A 312 -12.95 -17.10 22.56
CA ARG A 312 -13.13 -17.38 21.12
C ARG A 312 -11.79 -17.48 20.39
N GLU A 313 -10.73 -17.82 21.10
CA GLU A 313 -9.33 -17.72 20.66
C GLU A 313 -9.05 -18.44 19.35
N LEU A 314 -9.68 -19.61 19.12
CA LEU A 314 -9.43 -20.40 17.93
C LEU A 314 -10.08 -19.83 16.67
N LYS A 315 -11.39 -19.50 16.74
CA LYS A 315 -12.19 -19.15 15.55
C LYS A 315 -12.46 -17.65 15.43
N GLY A 316 -12.25 -16.88 16.50
CA GLY A 316 -12.60 -15.46 16.59
C GLY A 316 -14.11 -15.24 16.72
N SER A 317 -14.51 -13.97 16.62
CA SER A 317 -15.88 -13.50 16.79
C SER A 317 -16.67 -13.37 15.46
N GLY A 318 -16.02 -13.63 14.34
CA GLY A 318 -16.59 -13.47 13.00
C GLY A 318 -16.15 -12.18 12.32
N CYS A 319 -16.01 -12.26 10.99
CA CYS A 319 -15.53 -11.17 10.14
C CYS A 319 -16.38 -9.91 10.32
N GLY A 320 -15.75 -8.74 10.54
CA GLY A 320 -16.39 -7.44 10.67
C GLY A 320 -17.05 -7.15 12.03
N SER A 321 -17.09 -8.12 12.96
CA SER A 321 -17.77 -7.98 14.26
C SER A 321 -17.11 -6.91 15.15
N SER A 322 -15.79 -6.92 15.28
CA SER A 322 -15.06 -5.96 16.11
C SER A 322 -15.10 -4.55 15.52
N LEU A 323 -15.02 -4.43 14.20
CA LEU A 323 -15.10 -3.16 13.50
C LEU A 323 -16.49 -2.50 13.67
N ALA A 324 -17.55 -3.28 13.58
CA ALA A 324 -18.91 -2.79 13.78
C ALA A 324 -19.11 -2.24 15.20
N TRP A 325 -18.72 -3.02 16.20
CA TRP A 325 -18.82 -2.64 17.60
C TRP A 325 -18.00 -1.38 17.90
N TYR A 326 -16.76 -1.29 17.39
CA TYR A 326 -15.89 -0.16 17.66
C TYR A 326 -16.41 1.14 17.04
N LYS A 327 -17.02 1.07 15.85
CA LYS A 327 -17.71 2.21 15.23
C LYS A 327 -18.89 2.70 16.06
N GLU A 328 -19.63 1.79 16.69
CA GLU A 328 -20.75 2.15 17.56
C GLU A 328 -20.28 2.72 18.89
N TYR A 329 -19.27 2.08 19.50
CA TYR A 329 -18.65 2.54 20.74
C TYR A 329 -18.09 3.97 20.61
N SER A 330 -17.47 4.30 19.47
CA SER A 330 -16.91 5.64 19.23
C SER A 330 -17.96 6.74 19.06
N LYS A 331 -19.18 6.42 18.60
CA LYS A 331 -20.29 7.39 18.52
C LYS A 331 -20.68 7.93 19.89
N GLY A 332 -20.44 7.20 20.96
CA GLY A 332 -20.63 7.63 22.34
C GLY A 332 -19.52 8.55 22.90
N GLY A 333 -18.61 9.06 22.05
CA GLY A 333 -17.48 9.90 22.47
C GLY A 333 -16.37 9.15 23.21
N LYS A 334 -16.37 7.82 23.20
CA LYS A 334 -15.46 6.94 23.95
C LYS A 334 -14.42 6.28 23.04
N GLY A 335 -13.57 7.05 22.35
CA GLY A 335 -12.46 6.47 21.58
C GLY A 335 -12.36 6.91 20.12
N ALA A 336 -11.32 6.43 19.42
CA ALA A 336 -10.90 6.91 18.09
C ALA A 336 -11.65 6.28 16.89
N GLY A 337 -12.72 5.52 17.09
CA GLY A 337 -13.51 4.93 16.00
C GLY A 337 -12.88 3.75 15.26
N LEU A 338 -11.60 3.44 15.52
CA LEU A 338 -10.84 2.37 14.86
C LEU A 338 -9.91 1.69 15.87
N ILE A 339 -9.61 0.41 15.62
CA ILE A 339 -8.74 -0.42 16.47
C ILE A 339 -7.27 0.00 16.30
N HIS A 340 -6.91 0.58 15.15
CA HIS A 340 -5.54 0.94 14.77
C HIS A 340 -4.55 -0.24 14.80
N SER A 341 -5.00 -1.42 14.41
CA SER A 341 -4.18 -2.57 14.06
C SER A 341 -5.01 -3.61 13.33
N ASP A 342 -4.65 -3.89 12.08
CA ASP A 342 -5.27 -4.99 11.32
C ASP A 342 -4.90 -6.36 11.91
N TRP A 343 -3.70 -6.51 12.52
CA TRP A 343 -3.31 -7.77 13.17
C TRP A 343 -4.19 -8.09 14.37
N VAL A 344 -4.45 -7.11 15.22
CA VAL A 344 -5.37 -7.26 16.37
C VAL A 344 -6.79 -7.51 15.88
N GLN A 345 -7.22 -6.80 14.84
CA GLN A 345 -8.55 -6.99 14.25
C GLN A 345 -8.70 -8.41 13.70
N MET A 346 -7.73 -8.91 12.90
CA MET A 346 -7.75 -10.26 12.36
C MET A 346 -7.73 -11.32 13.48
N LEU A 347 -6.91 -11.11 14.51
CA LEU A 347 -6.88 -12.02 15.67
C LEU A 347 -8.25 -12.11 16.36
N CYS A 348 -8.91 -10.98 16.55
CA CYS A 348 -10.23 -10.92 17.21
C CYS A 348 -11.36 -11.48 16.33
N GLU A 349 -11.33 -11.19 15.02
CA GLU A 349 -12.41 -11.57 14.11
C GLU A 349 -12.27 -12.98 13.55
N SER A 350 -11.04 -13.41 13.22
CA SER A 350 -10.74 -14.70 12.56
C SER A 350 -10.06 -15.71 13.47
N GLY A 351 -9.72 -15.32 14.69
CA GLY A 351 -9.05 -16.15 15.70
C GLY A 351 -7.61 -16.54 15.33
N ASN A 352 -7.02 -17.41 16.13
CA ASN A 352 -5.67 -17.93 15.90
C ASN A 352 -5.56 -18.68 14.57
N ILE A 353 -6.61 -19.35 14.15
CA ILE A 353 -6.62 -20.09 12.88
C ILE A 353 -6.52 -19.11 11.71
N GLY A 354 -7.37 -18.08 11.66
CA GLY A 354 -7.35 -17.10 10.57
C GLY A 354 -6.05 -16.31 10.51
N LEU A 355 -5.56 -15.83 11.66
CA LEU A 355 -4.27 -15.16 11.75
C LEU A 355 -3.12 -16.09 11.35
N GLY A 356 -3.13 -17.36 11.81
CA GLY A 356 -2.13 -18.36 11.45
C GLY A 356 -2.08 -18.61 9.93
N ILE A 357 -3.24 -18.76 9.27
CA ILE A 357 -3.32 -18.89 7.81
C ILE A 357 -2.72 -17.67 7.11
N TYR A 358 -3.01 -16.46 7.62
CA TYR A 358 -2.45 -15.23 7.02
C TYR A 358 -0.93 -15.14 7.19
N ILE A 359 -0.39 -15.57 8.35
CA ILE A 359 1.06 -15.66 8.57
C ILE A 359 1.68 -16.71 7.63
N VAL A 360 1.04 -17.87 7.45
CA VAL A 360 1.50 -18.88 6.48
C VAL A 360 1.52 -18.32 5.06
N PHE A 361 0.49 -17.58 4.64
CA PHE A 361 0.51 -16.87 3.37
C PHE A 361 1.72 -15.93 3.25
N ALA A 362 1.98 -15.11 4.27
CA ALA A 362 3.11 -14.18 4.28
C ALA A 362 4.46 -14.92 4.17
N LEU A 363 4.64 -16.01 4.90
CA LEU A 363 5.85 -16.84 4.85
C LEU A 363 6.02 -17.53 3.49
N VAL A 364 4.96 -18.12 2.93
CA VAL A 364 5.00 -18.76 1.60
C VAL A 364 5.36 -17.74 0.53
N MET A 365 4.76 -16.56 0.59
CA MET A 365 5.07 -15.45 -0.32
C MET A 365 6.56 -15.07 -0.22
N LEU A 366 7.05 -14.82 0.99
CA LEU A 366 8.46 -14.44 1.21
C LEU A 366 9.41 -15.53 0.69
N LEU A 367 9.20 -16.77 1.08
CA LEU A 367 10.08 -17.88 0.66
C LEU A 367 10.14 -18.05 -0.85
N ILE A 368 8.98 -17.98 -1.53
CA ILE A 368 8.92 -18.13 -2.99
C ILE A 368 9.58 -16.93 -3.67
N VAL A 369 9.24 -15.70 -3.28
CA VAL A 369 9.83 -14.52 -3.92
C VAL A 369 11.33 -14.46 -3.70
N LEU A 370 11.81 -14.78 -2.50
CA LEU A 370 13.24 -14.82 -2.20
C LEU A 370 13.97 -15.90 -3.01
N SER A 371 13.45 -17.14 -3.02
CA SER A 371 14.07 -18.27 -3.72
C SER A 371 14.15 -18.02 -5.24
N GLU A 372 13.07 -17.54 -5.83
CA GLU A 372 13.04 -17.27 -7.28
C GLU A 372 13.87 -16.04 -7.65
N THR A 373 13.87 -14.97 -6.84
CA THR A 373 14.76 -13.81 -7.04
C THR A 373 16.23 -14.23 -6.98
N TRP A 374 16.58 -15.19 -6.11
CA TRP A 374 17.93 -15.72 -6.03
C TRP A 374 18.29 -16.58 -7.26
N LYS A 375 17.36 -17.42 -7.71
CA LYS A 375 17.52 -18.26 -8.89
C LYS A 375 17.79 -17.42 -10.16
N PHE A 376 17.05 -16.34 -10.33
CA PHE A 376 17.12 -15.45 -11.49
C PHE A 376 17.92 -14.16 -11.23
N LYS A 377 18.91 -14.20 -10.33
CA LYS A 377 19.70 -13.02 -9.89
C LYS A 377 20.40 -12.25 -11.01
N ASP A 378 20.65 -12.91 -12.15
CA ASP A 378 21.33 -12.30 -13.30
C ASP A 378 20.37 -11.48 -14.18
N PHE A 379 19.06 -11.59 -13.96
CA PHE A 379 18.03 -10.81 -14.64
C PHE A 379 17.59 -9.65 -13.74
N LEU A 380 17.97 -8.44 -14.15
CA LEU A 380 17.79 -7.23 -13.33
C LEU A 380 16.31 -6.91 -13.06
N SER A 381 15.43 -7.09 -14.05
CA SER A 381 14.00 -6.83 -13.94
C SER A 381 13.30 -7.72 -12.92
N ILE A 382 13.60 -9.03 -12.90
CA ILE A 382 13.02 -9.93 -11.89
C ILE A 382 13.59 -9.65 -10.49
N THR A 383 14.88 -9.27 -10.41
CA THR A 383 15.52 -8.89 -9.14
C THR A 383 14.85 -7.63 -8.56
N PHE A 384 14.60 -6.62 -9.37
CA PHE A 384 13.88 -5.42 -8.93
C PHE A 384 12.43 -5.72 -8.57
N ALA A 385 11.72 -6.50 -9.39
CA ALA A 385 10.33 -6.86 -9.11
C ALA A 385 10.20 -7.67 -7.81
N GLY A 386 11.12 -8.63 -7.57
CA GLY A 386 11.17 -9.40 -6.33
C GLY A 386 11.51 -8.55 -5.11
N ALA A 387 12.54 -7.71 -5.20
CA ALA A 387 12.93 -6.81 -4.12
C ALA A 387 11.80 -5.80 -3.79
N LEU A 388 11.11 -5.28 -4.81
CA LEU A 388 9.98 -4.37 -4.66
C LEU A 388 8.78 -5.08 -4.02
N THR A 389 8.50 -6.33 -4.41
CA THR A 389 7.44 -7.15 -3.82
C THR A 389 7.69 -7.35 -2.33
N VAL A 390 8.86 -7.84 -1.93
CA VAL A 390 9.19 -8.06 -0.52
C VAL A 390 9.16 -6.76 0.26
N ALA A 391 9.80 -5.70 -0.25
CA ALA A 391 9.85 -4.40 0.40
C ALA A 391 8.44 -3.83 0.67
N SER A 392 7.57 -3.88 -0.32
CA SER A 392 6.20 -3.37 -0.21
C SER A 392 5.34 -4.19 0.76
N PHE A 393 5.45 -5.52 0.75
CA PHE A 393 4.77 -6.37 1.74
C PHE A 393 5.26 -6.12 3.15
N MET A 394 6.58 -6.01 3.36
CA MET A 394 7.14 -5.74 4.69
C MET A 394 6.75 -4.37 5.23
N ALA A 395 6.73 -3.35 4.37
CA ALA A 395 6.21 -2.03 4.73
C ALA A 395 4.71 -2.09 5.10
N CYS A 396 3.91 -2.81 4.30
CA CYS A 396 2.49 -3.00 4.55
C CYS A 396 2.22 -3.77 5.85
N PHE A 397 2.91 -4.88 6.10
CA PHE A 397 2.76 -5.68 7.32
C PHE A 397 3.13 -4.88 8.58
N PHE A 398 4.17 -4.05 8.49
CA PHE A 398 4.51 -3.14 9.58
C PHE A 398 3.40 -2.11 9.81
N ALA A 399 2.90 -1.49 8.75
CA ALA A 399 1.80 -0.53 8.84
C ALA A 399 0.53 -1.17 9.45
N MET A 400 0.17 -2.39 9.05
CA MET A 400 -0.94 -3.17 9.61
C MET A 400 -0.79 -3.44 11.11
N GLY A 401 0.43 -3.43 11.65
CA GLY A 401 0.68 -3.60 13.09
C GLY A 401 0.18 -2.43 13.92
N PHE A 402 0.20 -1.23 13.36
CA PHE A 402 -0.06 0.01 14.08
C PHE A 402 -1.17 0.85 13.46
N ASP A 403 -1.77 0.38 12.37
CA ASP A 403 -2.87 1.06 11.69
C ASP A 403 -3.84 0.07 11.03
N ASN A 404 -5.01 0.55 10.60
CA ASN A 404 -6.01 -0.25 9.89
C ASN A 404 -5.86 -0.03 8.37
N VAL A 405 -4.80 -0.57 7.77
CA VAL A 405 -4.48 -0.42 6.35
C VAL A 405 -5.59 -1.02 5.47
N ILE A 406 -6.10 -2.21 5.83
CA ILE A 406 -7.18 -2.89 5.10
C ILE A 406 -8.48 -2.08 5.18
N THR A 407 -8.75 -1.45 6.33
CA THR A 407 -10.04 -0.80 6.57
C THR A 407 -10.15 0.55 5.87
N TYR A 408 -9.14 1.42 5.93
CA TYR A 408 -9.23 2.79 5.40
C TYR A 408 -8.08 3.20 4.49
N ALA A 409 -6.94 2.51 4.53
CA ALA A 409 -5.80 2.74 3.64
C ALA A 409 -5.64 1.59 2.62
N GLN A 410 -6.75 1.03 2.15
CA GLN A 410 -6.78 -0.15 1.28
C GLN A 410 -5.89 -0.03 0.04
N GLN A 411 -5.62 1.18 -0.43
CA GLN A 411 -4.68 1.46 -1.49
C GLN A 411 -3.27 0.98 -1.15
N GLY A 412 -2.85 1.13 0.12
CA GLY A 412 -1.60 0.56 0.63
C GLY A 412 -1.62 -0.97 0.65
N TYR A 413 -2.75 -1.57 1.00
CA TYR A 413 -2.89 -3.03 1.08
C TYR A 413 -2.79 -3.74 -0.28
N VAL A 414 -3.31 -3.12 -1.35
CA VAL A 414 -3.36 -3.76 -2.67
C VAL A 414 -2.07 -3.62 -3.49
N ILE A 415 -1.27 -2.58 -3.24
CA ILE A 415 -0.03 -2.31 -3.98
C ILE A 415 0.96 -3.47 -3.94
N PRO A 416 1.25 -4.13 -2.79
CA PRO A 416 2.13 -5.29 -2.76
C PRO A 416 1.69 -6.42 -3.70
N PHE A 417 0.37 -6.60 -3.89
CA PHE A 417 -0.16 -7.61 -4.82
C PHE A 417 0.04 -7.21 -6.29
N ILE A 418 0.08 -5.91 -6.64
CA ILE A 418 0.49 -5.47 -7.97
C ILE A 418 1.92 -5.94 -8.26
N PHE A 419 2.84 -5.66 -7.34
CA PHE A 419 4.24 -6.04 -7.51
C PHE A 419 4.43 -7.55 -7.52
N LEU A 420 3.67 -8.28 -6.72
CA LEU A 420 3.64 -9.75 -6.77
C LEU A 420 3.18 -10.25 -8.15
N GLY A 421 2.15 -9.64 -8.73
CA GLY A 421 1.68 -9.94 -10.08
C GLY A 421 2.76 -9.70 -11.14
N ILE A 422 3.42 -8.55 -11.08
CA ILE A 422 4.55 -8.18 -11.96
C ILE A 422 5.71 -9.18 -11.81
N PHE A 423 6.06 -9.55 -10.58
CA PHE A 423 7.09 -10.54 -10.30
C PHE A 423 6.80 -11.89 -10.95
N TYR A 424 5.57 -12.40 -10.81
CA TYR A 424 5.17 -13.65 -11.45
C TYR A 424 5.16 -13.56 -12.98
N LYS A 425 4.84 -12.39 -13.53
CA LYS A 425 4.96 -12.18 -14.98
C LYS A 425 6.40 -12.31 -15.48
N PHE A 426 7.36 -11.67 -14.81
CA PHE A 426 8.77 -11.80 -15.14
C PHE A 426 9.29 -13.23 -14.95
N LYS A 427 8.84 -13.91 -13.89
CA LYS A 427 9.16 -15.33 -13.70
C LYS A 427 8.72 -16.19 -14.89
N ASP A 428 7.47 -16.00 -15.35
CA ASP A 428 6.94 -16.76 -16.48
C ASP A 428 7.70 -16.42 -17.79
N LEU A 429 7.97 -15.13 -18.07
CA LEU A 429 8.75 -14.71 -19.24
C LEU A 429 10.18 -15.29 -19.27
N ASN A 430 10.86 -15.35 -18.11
CA ASN A 430 12.21 -15.92 -18.03
C ASN A 430 12.21 -17.45 -18.14
N ASN A 431 11.18 -18.14 -17.63
CA ASN A 431 11.05 -19.58 -17.82
C ASN A 431 10.84 -19.93 -19.30
N ASP A 432 10.00 -19.17 -20.03
CA ASP A 432 9.77 -19.36 -21.45
C ASP A 432 11.07 -19.13 -22.26
N PHE A 433 11.88 -18.13 -21.88
CA PHE A 433 13.18 -17.89 -22.50
C PHE A 433 14.16 -19.04 -22.28
N CYS A 434 14.31 -19.52 -21.04
CA CYS A 434 15.20 -20.63 -20.71
C CYS A 434 14.78 -21.95 -21.40
N SER A 435 13.48 -22.20 -21.57
CA SER A 435 12.98 -23.38 -22.26
C SER A 435 13.28 -23.37 -23.77
N ASN A 436 13.24 -22.20 -24.41
CA ASN A 436 13.48 -22.02 -25.82
C ASN A 436 15.00 -22.01 -26.19
N THR A 437 15.88 -21.75 -25.23
CA THR A 437 17.35 -21.76 -25.44
C THR A 437 17.97 -23.11 -25.12
N SER A 438 17.23 -24.09 -24.63
CA SER A 438 17.69 -25.46 -24.33
C SER A 438 17.43 -26.45 -25.48
N ILE A 439 16.98 -25.97 -26.65
CA ILE A 439 16.87 -26.72 -27.93
C ILE A 439 18.01 -26.32 -28.87
#